data_b5526731bfb66e437ae3cf8d3df9fd2e
#
_entry.id   b5526731bfb66e437ae3cf8d3df9fd2e
#
_cell.length_a   1.000
_cell.length_b   1.000
_cell.length_c   1.000
_cell.angle_alpha   90.00
_cell.angle_beta   90.00
_cell.angle_gamma   90.00
#
_symmetry.space_group_name_H-M   'P 1'
#
loop_
_entity.id
_entity.type
_entity.pdbx_description
1 polymer ?
#
loop_
_entity_poly.entity_id
_entity_poly.type
_entity_poly.pdbx_seq_one_letter_code
_entity_poly.pdbx_strand_id
1 'polypeptide(L)'
;MFIVFLFIFLGILSGVLCRKLSTGARILLTDVAARWQGRIVTWLIWLLLFLLGIEVGSNEMIVRSLPTLGVEALLLSSAATLGCCVLAWALWRVSKDNSTQESAKKEALATVTEEVSSEKEGLQGTSLLRGLKVMKGSLIVVGFFVIGLLGGIEKMVPAWLLNGEVSFVALCGLLLFVGLGIGLNPEMKKEVRSLSPRMALLPVVTIIGSWLGALLIWTVLHRTLSDCMAINSGFAYYSLSSIFITEYRGAELGTIALLANIIREMLTLLGAPLMARWFGPLAPISAGGATTMDTTLPILSQTVGQRYIALSIYHGFVVDFTVPFLVSWWCMI
;
A
#
# COMPACT_ATOMS: atom_id res chain seq x y z
N MET A 1 13.21 4.76 8.93
CA MET A 1 13.38 5.03 7.51
C MET A 1 14.67 4.45 6.94
N PHE A 2 15.86 4.86 7.38
CA PHE A 2 17.12 4.36 6.83
C PHE A 2 17.24 2.83 6.83
N ILE A 3 16.78 2.16 7.89
CA ILE A 3 16.79 0.70 8.01
C ILE A 3 15.91 0.03 6.93
N VAL A 4 14.76 0.57 6.63
CA VAL A 4 13.83 0.08 5.59
C VAL A 4 14.53 0.05 4.22
N PHE A 5 15.14 1.16 3.83
CA PHE A 5 15.92 1.22 2.58
C PHE A 5 17.12 0.26 2.57
N LEU A 6 17.78 0.08 3.72
CA LEU A 6 18.89 -0.86 3.86
C LEU A 6 18.44 -2.30 3.55
N PHE A 7 17.29 -2.76 4.08
CA PHE A 7 16.80 -4.12 3.83
C PHE A 7 16.37 -4.32 2.38
N ILE A 8 15.73 -3.35 1.74
CA ILE A 8 15.40 -3.43 0.30
C ILE A 8 16.71 -3.52 -0.51
N PHE A 9 17.69 -2.65 -0.22
CA PHE A 9 18.97 -2.63 -0.92
C PHE A 9 19.75 -3.94 -0.74
N LEU A 10 19.82 -4.48 0.48
CA LEU A 10 20.43 -5.78 0.76
C LEU A 10 19.72 -6.91 0.02
N GLY A 11 18.38 -6.86 -0.07
CA GLY A 11 17.60 -7.79 -0.86
C GLY A 11 17.95 -7.74 -2.34
N ILE A 12 18.00 -6.54 -2.94
CA ILE A 12 18.38 -6.34 -4.34
C ILE A 12 19.80 -6.85 -4.58
N LEU A 13 20.74 -6.49 -3.71
CA LEU A 13 22.13 -6.89 -3.83
C LEU A 13 22.29 -8.42 -3.78
N SER A 14 21.61 -9.08 -2.82
CA SER A 14 21.60 -10.54 -2.70
C SER A 14 20.99 -11.21 -3.91
N GLY A 15 19.89 -10.69 -4.47
CA GLY A 15 19.27 -11.20 -5.69
C GLY A 15 20.19 -11.08 -6.91
N VAL A 16 20.84 -9.94 -7.09
CA VAL A 16 21.80 -9.72 -8.16
C VAL A 16 23.02 -10.66 -8.00
N LEU A 17 23.51 -10.86 -6.78
CA LEU A 17 24.63 -11.74 -6.47
C LEU A 17 24.27 -13.21 -6.75
N CYS A 18 23.11 -13.67 -6.29
CA CYS A 18 22.58 -15.00 -6.60
C CYS A 18 22.51 -15.22 -8.12
N ARG A 19 22.05 -14.23 -8.86
CA ARG A 19 22.01 -14.29 -10.33
C ARG A 19 23.39 -14.38 -10.96
N LYS A 20 24.41 -13.71 -10.42
CA LYS A 20 25.79 -13.72 -10.97
C LYS A 20 26.59 -14.98 -10.62
N LEU A 21 26.42 -15.51 -9.43
CA LEU A 21 27.21 -16.65 -8.91
C LEU A 21 26.81 -18.00 -9.51
N SER A 22 25.63 -18.12 -10.05
CA SER A 22 25.05 -19.39 -10.54
C SER A 22 25.43 -19.68 -11.98
N THR A 23 26.58 -20.33 -12.26
CA THR A 23 27.09 -20.58 -13.63
C THR A 23 26.69 -21.94 -14.23
N GLY A 24 26.26 -22.92 -13.48
CA GLY A 24 25.98 -24.27 -14.00
C GLY A 24 24.64 -24.88 -13.57
N ALA A 25 24.11 -24.54 -12.38
CA ALA A 25 22.80 -25.00 -11.87
C ALA A 25 21.74 -23.89 -11.97
N ARG A 26 21.89 -23.00 -12.91
CA ARG A 26 21.25 -21.67 -12.97
C ARG A 26 19.74 -21.68 -13.00
N ILE A 27 19.15 -22.53 -13.80
CA ILE A 27 17.71 -22.50 -14.07
C ILE A 27 16.93 -23.03 -12.87
N LEU A 28 17.42 -24.07 -12.22
CA LEU A 28 16.71 -24.72 -11.13
C LEU A 28 16.73 -23.90 -9.84
N LEU A 29 17.87 -23.28 -9.49
CA LEU A 29 17.99 -22.50 -8.24
C LEU A 29 17.28 -21.14 -8.32
N THR A 30 17.32 -20.47 -9.47
CA THR A 30 16.62 -19.19 -9.64
C THR A 30 15.11 -19.38 -9.71
N ASP A 31 14.62 -20.43 -10.37
CA ASP A 31 13.19 -20.73 -10.44
C ASP A 31 12.63 -21.22 -9.09
N VAL A 32 13.40 -22.03 -8.36
CA VAL A 32 13.04 -22.45 -7.00
C VAL A 32 13.05 -21.23 -6.07
N ALA A 33 14.09 -20.41 -6.10
CA ALA A 33 14.18 -19.21 -5.27
C ALA A 33 13.05 -18.22 -5.57
N ALA A 34 12.69 -17.99 -6.83
CA ALA A 34 11.60 -17.13 -7.22
C ALA A 34 10.22 -17.65 -6.75
N ARG A 35 9.99 -18.96 -6.86
CA ARG A 35 8.75 -19.59 -6.36
C ARG A 35 8.59 -19.54 -4.84
N TRP A 36 9.68 -19.81 -4.11
CA TRP A 36 9.67 -19.72 -2.64
C TRP A 36 9.57 -18.28 -2.18
N GLN A 37 10.24 -17.34 -2.84
CA GLN A 37 10.18 -15.91 -2.55
C GLN A 37 8.74 -15.38 -2.63
N GLY A 38 7.99 -15.69 -3.69
CA GLY A 38 6.60 -15.26 -3.81
C GLY A 38 5.70 -15.79 -2.68
N ARG A 39 5.87 -17.07 -2.29
CA ARG A 39 5.12 -17.66 -1.16
C ARG A 39 5.49 -17.01 0.17
N ILE A 40 6.77 -16.82 0.44
CA ILE A 40 7.25 -16.18 1.68
C ILE A 40 6.71 -14.76 1.78
N VAL A 41 6.76 -13.98 0.69
CA VAL A 41 6.21 -12.62 0.64
C VAL A 41 4.71 -12.64 0.97
N THR A 42 3.94 -13.55 0.40
CA THR A 42 2.50 -13.68 0.68
C THR A 42 2.24 -14.01 2.15
N TRP A 43 2.96 -14.97 2.73
CA TRP A 43 2.84 -15.31 4.16
C TRP A 43 3.21 -14.16 5.09
N LEU A 44 4.28 -13.41 4.75
CA LEU A 44 4.70 -12.24 5.51
C LEU A 44 3.69 -11.09 5.43
N ILE A 45 3.01 -10.92 4.27
CA ILE A 45 1.91 -9.96 4.14
C ILE A 45 0.75 -10.35 5.07
N TRP A 46 0.33 -11.62 5.09
CA TRP A 46 -0.73 -12.08 5.98
C TRP A 46 -0.36 -11.89 7.45
N LEU A 47 0.88 -12.23 7.81
CA LEU A 47 1.41 -12.01 9.16
C LEU A 47 1.40 -10.53 9.54
N LEU A 48 1.88 -9.65 8.65
CA LEU A 48 1.89 -8.19 8.89
C LEU A 48 0.49 -7.63 9.09
N LEU A 49 -0.47 -8.05 8.27
CA LEU A 49 -1.86 -7.60 8.40
C LEU A 49 -2.50 -8.13 9.68
N PHE A 50 -2.19 -9.34 10.09
CA PHE A 50 -2.62 -9.88 11.38
C PHE A 50 -2.02 -9.07 12.54
N LEU A 51 -0.70 -8.78 12.52
CA LEU A 51 -0.02 -7.98 13.53
C LEU A 51 -0.55 -6.54 13.58
N LEU A 52 -0.81 -5.94 12.42
CA LEU A 52 -1.41 -4.61 12.33
C LEU A 52 -2.83 -4.60 12.90
N GLY A 53 -3.61 -5.67 12.65
CA GLY A 53 -4.91 -5.84 13.28
C GLY A 53 -4.81 -5.87 14.81
N ILE A 54 -3.84 -6.61 15.36
CA ILE A 54 -3.58 -6.66 16.80
C ILE A 54 -3.21 -5.27 17.34
N GLU A 55 -2.30 -4.57 16.68
CA GLU A 55 -1.85 -3.24 17.09
C GLU A 55 -3.02 -2.24 17.15
N VAL A 56 -3.86 -2.22 16.12
CA VAL A 56 -5.07 -1.39 16.07
C VAL A 56 -6.07 -1.80 17.14
N GLY A 57 -6.32 -3.11 17.30
CA GLY A 57 -7.31 -3.63 18.27
C GLY A 57 -6.88 -3.47 19.73
N SER A 58 -5.59 -3.51 20.02
CA SER A 58 -5.06 -3.33 21.39
C SER A 58 -4.96 -1.86 21.81
N ASN A 59 -5.04 -0.93 20.86
CA ASN A 59 -4.98 0.50 21.15
C ASN A 59 -6.36 1.01 21.63
N GLU A 60 -6.50 1.15 22.95
CA GLU A 60 -7.76 1.59 23.57
C GLU A 60 -8.23 2.96 23.06
N MET A 61 -7.32 3.87 22.74
CA MET A 61 -7.67 5.18 22.19
C MET A 61 -8.36 5.02 20.83
N ILE A 62 -7.80 4.22 19.94
CA ILE A 62 -8.36 3.96 18.60
C ILE A 62 -9.73 3.31 18.75
N VAL A 63 -9.83 2.22 19.53
CA VAL A 63 -11.08 1.45 19.68
C VAL A 63 -12.19 2.29 20.29
N ARG A 64 -11.90 3.08 21.32
CA ARG A 64 -12.89 3.96 21.98
C ARG A 64 -13.34 5.13 21.10
N SER A 65 -12.47 5.63 20.23
CA SER A 65 -12.78 6.77 19.36
C SER A 65 -13.50 6.36 18.06
N LEU A 66 -13.44 5.08 17.67
CA LEU A 66 -14.10 4.57 16.45
C LEU A 66 -15.61 4.86 16.39
N PRO A 67 -16.41 4.68 17.46
CA PRO A 67 -17.86 4.93 17.39
C PRO A 67 -18.22 6.41 17.21
N THR A 68 -17.38 7.33 17.69
CA THR A 68 -17.65 8.79 17.69
C THR A 68 -17.00 9.50 16.51
N LEU A 69 -15.71 9.29 16.28
CA LEU A 69 -14.89 9.98 15.29
C LEU A 69 -14.60 9.14 14.04
N GLY A 70 -14.88 7.83 14.10
CA GLY A 70 -14.55 6.89 13.04
C GLY A 70 -15.32 7.13 11.74
N VAL A 71 -16.59 7.56 11.83
CA VAL A 71 -17.39 7.87 10.63
C VAL A 71 -16.79 9.07 9.87
N GLU A 72 -16.41 10.11 10.60
CA GLU A 72 -15.78 11.30 10.03
C GLU A 72 -14.44 10.94 9.39
N ALA A 73 -13.60 10.17 10.09
CA ALA A 73 -12.34 9.66 9.60
C ALA A 73 -12.51 8.77 8.36
N LEU A 74 -13.53 7.91 8.33
CA LEU A 74 -13.84 7.04 7.20
C LEU A 74 -14.26 7.86 5.96
N LEU A 75 -15.08 8.87 6.14
CA LEU A 75 -15.52 9.75 5.05
C LEU A 75 -14.33 10.52 4.46
N LEU A 76 -13.49 11.12 5.30
CA LEU A 76 -12.29 11.86 4.87
C LEU A 76 -11.31 10.95 4.11
N SER A 77 -11.00 9.78 4.67
CA SER A 77 -10.06 8.84 4.05
C SER A 77 -10.59 8.27 2.74
N SER A 78 -11.88 7.92 2.68
CA SER A 78 -12.51 7.39 1.48
C SER A 78 -12.56 8.41 0.35
N ALA A 79 -12.92 9.66 0.66
CA ALA A 79 -12.95 10.76 -0.31
C ALA A 79 -11.54 11.07 -0.84
N ALA A 80 -10.52 11.15 0.03
CA ALA A 80 -9.13 11.34 -0.37
C ALA A 80 -8.63 10.20 -1.26
N THR A 81 -8.90 8.96 -0.89
CA THR A 81 -8.53 7.77 -1.66
C THR A 81 -9.16 7.77 -3.05
N LEU A 82 -10.46 8.09 -3.13
CA LEU A 82 -11.17 8.22 -4.41
C LEU A 82 -10.62 9.34 -5.27
N GLY A 83 -10.35 10.52 -4.70
CA GLY A 83 -9.72 11.64 -5.39
C GLY A 83 -8.35 11.27 -5.97
N CYS A 84 -7.53 10.57 -5.19
CA CYS A 84 -6.25 10.02 -5.65
C CYS A 84 -6.44 9.02 -6.80
N CYS A 85 -7.37 8.08 -6.69
CA CYS A 85 -7.63 7.09 -7.73
C CYS A 85 -8.07 7.73 -9.04
N VAL A 86 -8.96 8.72 -8.99
CA VAL A 86 -9.47 9.42 -10.18
C VAL A 86 -8.35 10.20 -10.88
N LEU A 87 -7.56 10.98 -10.14
CA LEU A 87 -6.47 11.73 -10.74
C LEU A 87 -5.32 10.84 -11.22
N ALA A 88 -4.99 9.78 -10.49
CA ALA A 88 -4.01 8.80 -10.94
C ALA A 88 -4.45 8.09 -12.21
N TRP A 89 -5.74 7.78 -12.35
CA TRP A 89 -6.31 7.24 -13.57
C TRP A 89 -6.19 8.22 -14.75
N ALA A 90 -6.46 9.53 -14.51
CA ALA A 90 -6.28 10.55 -15.53
C ALA A 90 -4.80 10.64 -15.97
N LEU A 91 -3.87 10.67 -15.01
CA LEU A 91 -2.43 10.64 -15.30
C LEU A 91 -2.03 9.39 -16.07
N TRP A 92 -2.55 8.22 -15.68
CA TRP A 92 -2.31 6.95 -16.37
C TRP A 92 -2.77 7.02 -17.83
N ARG A 93 -3.97 7.52 -18.09
CA ARG A 93 -4.49 7.67 -19.46
C ARG A 93 -3.65 8.60 -20.33
N VAL A 94 -3.18 9.71 -19.77
CA VAL A 94 -2.31 10.67 -20.47
C VAL A 94 -0.89 10.14 -20.67
N SER A 95 -0.41 9.29 -19.75
CA SER A 95 0.94 8.69 -19.81
C SER A 95 1.03 7.48 -20.76
N LYS A 96 -0.09 7.09 -21.32
CA LYS A 96 -0.24 5.87 -22.09
C LYS A 96 0.31 6.02 -23.49
N ASP A 97 1.49 5.46 -23.77
CA ASP A 97 1.89 5.08 -25.13
C ASP A 97 1.22 3.76 -25.49
N ASN A 98 0.66 3.68 -26.70
CA ASN A 98 -0.16 2.56 -27.19
C ASN A 98 0.49 1.17 -27.13
N SER A 99 1.81 1.10 -27.05
CA SER A 99 2.58 -0.16 -26.95
C SER A 99 2.60 -0.79 -25.56
N THR A 100 2.32 0.00 -24.51
CA THR A 100 2.42 -0.43 -23.11
C THR A 100 1.10 -1.03 -22.58
N GLN A 101 0.00 -0.82 -23.29
CA GLN A 101 -1.34 -1.29 -22.86
C GLN A 101 -1.50 -2.80 -22.91
N GLU A 102 -1.00 -3.42 -23.94
CA GLU A 102 -1.17 -4.86 -24.18
C GLU A 102 -0.33 -5.69 -23.22
N SER A 103 0.88 -5.20 -22.90
CA SER A 103 1.78 -5.84 -21.95
C SER A 103 1.28 -5.69 -20.50
N ALA A 104 0.86 -4.49 -20.07
CA ALA A 104 0.38 -4.28 -18.69
C ALA A 104 -0.94 -5.00 -18.41
N LYS A 105 -1.83 -5.10 -19.41
CA LYS A 105 -3.08 -5.86 -19.30
C LYS A 105 -2.84 -7.36 -19.30
N LYS A 106 -1.87 -7.84 -20.05
CA LYS A 106 -1.44 -9.25 -20.05
C LYS A 106 -0.73 -9.62 -18.75
N GLU A 107 0.09 -8.72 -18.20
CA GLU A 107 0.86 -8.96 -16.98
C GLU A 107 -0.03 -8.90 -15.72
N ALA A 108 -0.94 -7.91 -15.61
CA ALA A 108 -1.95 -7.87 -14.56
C ALA A 108 -2.93 -9.07 -14.66
N LEU A 109 -3.18 -9.57 -15.87
CA LEU A 109 -3.99 -10.76 -16.09
C LEU A 109 -3.17 -12.04 -15.85
N ALA A 110 -1.86 -12.05 -16.10
CA ALA A 110 -0.96 -13.19 -15.90
C ALA A 110 -0.61 -13.40 -14.42
N THR A 111 -0.39 -12.32 -13.66
CA THR A 111 -0.17 -12.43 -12.20
C THR A 111 -1.41 -13.00 -11.49
N VAL A 112 -2.60 -12.62 -11.96
CA VAL A 112 -3.87 -13.23 -11.51
C VAL A 112 -4.03 -14.67 -12.06
N THR A 113 -3.35 -15.04 -13.15
CA THR A 113 -3.48 -16.33 -13.82
C THR A 113 -2.43 -17.35 -13.36
N GLU A 114 -1.25 -16.92 -12.90
CA GLU A 114 -0.23 -17.83 -12.35
C GLU A 114 -0.59 -18.37 -10.97
N GLU A 115 -1.29 -17.61 -10.13
CA GLU A 115 -1.93 -18.18 -8.94
C GLU A 115 -3.06 -19.15 -9.30
N VAL A 116 -3.63 -19.07 -10.51
CA VAL A 116 -4.72 -19.92 -11.04
C VAL A 116 -4.20 -21.11 -11.85
N SER A 117 -2.94 -21.09 -12.35
CA SER A 117 -2.41 -22.17 -13.18
C SER A 117 -1.93 -23.40 -12.40
N SER A 118 -1.91 -23.34 -11.07
CA SER A 118 -1.72 -24.54 -10.25
C SER A 118 -2.98 -25.40 -10.10
N GLU A 119 -4.11 -24.97 -10.65
CA GLU A 119 -5.40 -25.68 -10.59
C GLU A 119 -6.13 -25.66 -11.95
N LYS A 120 -5.41 -25.99 -13.05
CA LYS A 120 -6.09 -26.26 -14.32
C LYS A 120 -6.44 -27.72 -14.42
N GLU A 121 -7.68 -28.03 -13.99
CA GLU A 121 -8.58 -28.91 -14.72
C GLU A 121 -10.02 -28.62 -14.25
N GLY A 122 -10.83 -28.17 -15.20
CA GLY A 122 -12.30 -28.17 -15.11
C GLY A 122 -12.96 -26.88 -14.62
N LEU A 123 -13.58 -26.22 -15.51
CA LEU A 123 -14.85 -25.48 -15.50
C LEU A 123 -14.80 -24.13 -16.21
N GLN A 124 -15.40 -24.08 -17.38
CA GLN A 124 -15.91 -22.87 -18.02
C GLN A 124 -17.02 -22.30 -17.11
N GLY A 125 -16.70 -21.26 -16.36
CA GLY A 125 -17.64 -20.56 -15.49
C GLY A 125 -17.65 -19.06 -15.77
N THR A 126 -18.84 -18.49 -15.82
CA THR A 126 -19.23 -17.11 -16.11
C THR A 126 -18.36 -16.04 -15.44
N SER A 127 -18.31 -14.84 -16.04
CA SER A 127 -17.51 -13.67 -15.62
C SER A 127 -17.68 -13.26 -14.14
N LEU A 128 -18.80 -13.60 -13.52
CA LEU A 128 -19.09 -13.42 -12.08
C LEU A 128 -18.19 -14.29 -11.18
N LEU A 129 -17.91 -15.53 -11.58
CA LEU A 129 -17.02 -16.45 -10.85
C LEU A 129 -15.54 -16.00 -10.92
N ARG A 130 -15.14 -15.33 -12.00
CA ARG A 130 -13.81 -14.75 -12.14
C ARG A 130 -13.63 -13.53 -11.22
N GLY A 131 -14.68 -12.71 -11.05
CA GLY A 131 -14.71 -11.62 -10.05
C GLY A 131 -14.59 -12.14 -8.60
N LEU A 132 -15.28 -13.24 -8.28
CA LEU A 132 -15.24 -13.89 -6.98
C LEU A 132 -13.86 -14.53 -6.65
N LYS A 133 -13.13 -15.02 -7.64
CA LYS A 133 -11.77 -15.57 -7.43
C LYS A 133 -10.74 -14.48 -7.12
N VAL A 134 -10.82 -13.31 -7.76
CA VAL A 134 -9.99 -12.14 -7.43
C VAL A 134 -10.33 -11.61 -6.04
N MET A 135 -11.61 -11.68 -5.64
CA MET A 135 -12.05 -11.30 -4.29
C MET A 135 -11.62 -12.29 -3.20
N LYS A 136 -11.34 -13.57 -3.53
CA LYS A 136 -10.87 -14.54 -2.53
C LYS A 136 -9.52 -14.15 -1.89
N GLY A 137 -8.56 -13.66 -2.67
CA GLY A 137 -7.29 -13.17 -2.16
C GLY A 137 -7.47 -11.98 -1.20
N SER A 138 -8.27 -11.00 -1.59
CA SER A 138 -8.60 -9.86 -0.75
C SER A 138 -9.39 -10.24 0.51
N LEU A 139 -10.30 -11.24 0.42
CA LEU A 139 -11.04 -11.74 1.58
C LEU A 139 -10.14 -12.44 2.61
N ILE A 140 -9.14 -13.21 2.17
CA ILE A 140 -8.16 -13.84 3.06
C ILE A 140 -7.37 -12.75 3.81
N VAL A 141 -6.90 -11.74 3.11
CA VAL A 141 -6.16 -10.59 3.63
C VAL A 141 -7.00 -9.85 4.68
N VAL A 142 -8.27 -9.54 4.37
CA VAL A 142 -9.24 -8.94 5.32
C VAL A 142 -9.45 -9.87 6.52
N GLY A 143 -9.57 -11.19 6.30
CA GLY A 143 -9.77 -12.17 7.35
C GLY A 143 -8.63 -12.15 8.39
N PHE A 144 -7.37 -12.16 7.95
CA PHE A 144 -6.22 -12.07 8.85
C PHE A 144 -6.19 -10.77 9.65
N PHE A 145 -6.51 -9.64 9.02
CA PHE A 145 -6.61 -8.36 9.73
C PHE A 145 -7.72 -8.37 10.78
N VAL A 146 -8.92 -8.85 10.44
CA VAL A 146 -10.06 -8.90 11.37
C VAL A 146 -9.78 -9.85 12.55
N ILE A 147 -9.16 -11.00 12.29
CA ILE A 147 -8.76 -11.93 13.37
C ILE A 147 -7.75 -11.25 14.30
N GLY A 148 -6.76 -10.55 13.76
CA GLY A 148 -5.81 -9.77 14.54
C GLY A 148 -6.50 -8.68 15.37
N LEU A 149 -7.41 -7.92 14.75
CA LEU A 149 -8.19 -6.87 15.42
C LEU A 149 -8.99 -7.40 16.60
N LEU A 150 -9.72 -8.49 16.41
CA LEU A 150 -10.49 -9.13 17.47
C LEU A 150 -9.58 -9.65 18.59
N GLY A 151 -8.46 -10.29 18.24
CA GLY A 151 -7.46 -10.76 19.21
C GLY A 151 -6.86 -9.62 20.05
N GLY A 152 -6.64 -8.45 19.42
CA GLY A 152 -6.18 -7.24 20.11
C GLY A 152 -7.23 -6.66 21.07
N ILE A 153 -8.49 -6.56 20.64
CA ILE A 153 -9.61 -6.07 21.47
C ILE A 153 -9.83 -6.96 22.70
N GLU A 154 -9.84 -8.27 22.52
CA GLU A 154 -10.04 -9.26 23.58
C GLU A 154 -8.83 -9.40 24.52
N LYS A 155 -7.72 -8.70 24.24
CA LYS A 155 -6.45 -8.79 25.01
C LYS A 155 -5.93 -10.24 25.14
N MET A 156 -6.26 -11.10 24.17
CA MET A 156 -5.83 -12.52 24.14
C MET A 156 -4.38 -12.67 23.67
N VAL A 157 -3.70 -11.57 23.36
CA VAL A 157 -2.40 -11.56 22.72
C VAL A 157 -1.29 -11.34 23.76
N PRO A 158 -0.21 -12.13 23.73
CA PRO A 158 0.94 -11.95 24.62
C PRO A 158 1.58 -10.55 24.49
N ALA A 159 2.03 -9.99 25.60
CA ALA A 159 2.59 -8.63 25.66
C ALA A 159 3.79 -8.40 24.71
N TRP A 160 4.60 -9.45 24.43
CA TRP A 160 5.73 -9.34 23.50
C TRP A 160 5.30 -9.12 22.04
N LEU A 161 4.06 -9.45 21.67
CA LEU A 161 3.53 -9.23 20.34
C LEU A 161 3.00 -7.80 20.17
N LEU A 162 2.74 -7.10 21.29
CA LEU A 162 2.20 -5.72 21.32
C LEU A 162 3.29 -4.66 21.19
N ASN A 163 4.56 -5.02 21.35
CA ASN A 163 5.68 -4.06 21.38
C ASN A 163 6.05 -3.48 20.00
N GLY A 164 5.38 -3.91 18.92
CA GLY A 164 5.71 -3.47 17.56
C GLY A 164 7.02 -4.03 16.98
N GLU A 165 7.88 -4.62 17.82
CA GLU A 165 9.17 -5.18 17.38
C GLU A 165 8.99 -6.33 16.37
N VAL A 166 8.01 -7.20 16.62
CA VAL A 166 7.70 -8.33 15.72
C VAL A 166 7.19 -7.82 14.38
N SER A 167 6.33 -6.80 14.38
CA SER A 167 5.83 -6.13 13.17
C SER A 167 6.99 -5.52 12.39
N PHE A 168 7.91 -4.85 13.08
CA PHE A 168 9.07 -4.24 12.45
C PHE A 168 10.02 -5.29 11.85
N VAL A 169 10.31 -6.40 12.55
CA VAL A 169 11.14 -7.49 12.03
C VAL A 169 10.47 -8.17 10.83
N ALA A 170 9.16 -8.42 10.91
CA ALA A 170 8.38 -8.97 9.80
C ALA A 170 8.40 -8.05 8.57
N LEU A 171 8.28 -6.72 8.76
CA LEU A 171 8.40 -5.73 7.71
C LEU A 171 9.79 -5.74 7.08
N CYS A 172 10.86 -5.73 7.88
CA CYS A 172 12.24 -5.80 7.39
C CYS A 172 12.48 -7.07 6.57
N GLY A 173 11.99 -8.23 7.05
CA GLY A 173 12.05 -9.50 6.33
C GLY A 173 11.29 -9.43 5.01
N LEU A 174 10.10 -8.87 5.02
CA LEU A 174 9.28 -8.69 3.83
C LEU A 174 9.97 -7.82 2.79
N LEU A 175 10.52 -6.68 3.19
CA LEU A 175 11.25 -5.77 2.29
C LEU A 175 12.52 -6.40 1.72
N LEU A 176 13.22 -7.22 2.51
CA LEU A 176 14.36 -8.01 2.04
C LEU A 176 13.94 -8.97 0.91
N PHE A 177 12.84 -9.73 1.10
CA PHE A 177 12.35 -10.66 0.08
C PHE A 177 11.77 -9.97 -1.15
N VAL A 178 11.12 -8.82 -1.00
CA VAL A 178 10.70 -7.97 -2.13
C VAL A 178 11.95 -7.48 -2.89
N GLY A 179 12.97 -6.99 -2.19
CA GLY A 179 14.24 -6.60 -2.80
C GLY A 179 14.93 -7.75 -3.52
N LEU A 180 14.92 -8.96 -2.94
CA LEU A 180 15.44 -10.17 -3.56
C LEU A 180 14.76 -10.46 -4.90
N GLY A 181 13.42 -10.36 -4.96
CA GLY A 181 12.66 -10.54 -6.19
C GLY A 181 13.05 -9.54 -7.27
N ILE A 182 13.26 -8.27 -6.90
CA ILE A 182 13.75 -7.22 -7.82
C ILE A 182 15.14 -7.58 -8.36
N GLY A 183 16.06 -8.03 -7.49
CA GLY A 183 17.43 -8.39 -7.87
C GLY A 183 17.51 -9.62 -8.76
N LEU A 184 16.60 -10.58 -8.59
CA LEU A 184 16.50 -11.79 -9.42
C LEU A 184 15.94 -11.50 -10.81
N ASN A 185 15.16 -10.44 -11.01
CA ASN A 185 14.58 -10.10 -12.31
C ASN A 185 15.62 -9.45 -13.25
N PRO A 186 16.04 -10.11 -14.35
CA PRO A 186 17.02 -9.57 -15.28
C PRO A 186 16.49 -8.38 -16.10
N GLU A 187 15.19 -8.30 -16.33
CA GLU A 187 14.53 -7.29 -17.14
C GLU A 187 14.19 -6.00 -16.36
N MET A 188 14.43 -5.98 -15.05
CA MET A 188 14.02 -4.88 -14.17
C MET A 188 14.50 -3.50 -14.64
N LYS A 189 15.76 -3.39 -15.10
CA LYS A 189 16.26 -2.12 -15.66
C LYS A 189 15.48 -1.66 -16.88
N LYS A 190 15.10 -2.60 -17.74
CA LYS A 190 14.34 -2.32 -18.96
C LYS A 190 12.91 -1.95 -18.63
N GLU A 191 12.31 -2.65 -17.68
CA GLU A 191 10.95 -2.38 -17.18
C GLU A 191 10.85 -0.98 -16.56
N VAL A 192 11.77 -0.62 -15.65
CA VAL A 192 11.82 0.72 -15.05
C VAL A 192 12.05 1.80 -16.12
N ARG A 193 12.94 1.53 -17.09
CA ARG A 193 13.23 2.49 -18.18
C ARG A 193 12.06 2.66 -19.16
N SER A 194 11.15 1.69 -19.21
CA SER A 194 9.93 1.76 -20.02
C SER A 194 8.83 2.61 -19.39
N LEU A 195 8.96 3.01 -18.11
CA LEU A 195 7.99 3.89 -17.45
C LEU A 195 8.03 5.28 -18.08
N SER A 196 6.87 5.85 -18.34
CA SER A 196 6.77 7.21 -18.85
C SER A 196 7.33 8.22 -17.82
N PRO A 197 8.15 9.19 -18.21
CA PRO A 197 8.62 10.24 -17.30
C PRO A 197 7.49 11.01 -16.61
N ARG A 198 6.31 11.09 -17.24
CA ARG A 198 5.11 11.73 -16.67
C ARG A 198 4.64 11.06 -15.39
N MET A 199 4.93 9.76 -15.19
CA MET A 199 4.59 9.05 -13.97
C MET A 199 5.35 9.58 -12.75
N ALA A 200 6.47 10.28 -12.94
CA ALA A 200 7.18 10.98 -11.87
C ALA A 200 6.36 12.14 -11.25
N LEU A 201 5.29 12.59 -11.89
CA LEU A 201 4.34 13.56 -11.35
C LEU A 201 3.34 12.94 -10.36
N LEU A 202 3.37 11.63 -10.15
CA LEU A 202 2.41 10.93 -9.30
C LEU A 202 2.32 11.49 -7.87
N PRO A 203 3.41 11.89 -7.19
CA PRO A 203 3.31 12.53 -5.87
C PRO A 203 2.45 13.80 -5.88
N VAL A 204 2.63 14.66 -6.88
CA VAL A 204 1.84 15.89 -7.05
C VAL A 204 0.37 15.56 -7.27
N VAL A 205 0.09 14.55 -8.11
CA VAL A 205 -1.26 14.06 -8.37
C VAL A 205 -1.90 13.52 -7.10
N THR A 206 -1.14 12.83 -6.25
CA THR A 206 -1.61 12.33 -4.95
C THR A 206 -1.98 13.47 -3.99
N ILE A 207 -1.15 14.49 -3.90
CA ILE A 207 -1.42 15.66 -3.07
C ILE A 207 -2.71 16.34 -3.51
N ILE A 208 -2.81 16.68 -4.81
CA ILE A 208 -3.99 17.35 -5.37
C ILE A 208 -5.22 16.46 -5.25
N GLY A 209 -5.11 15.14 -5.52
CA GLY A 209 -6.21 14.18 -5.40
C GLY A 209 -6.76 14.07 -3.98
N SER A 210 -5.86 14.05 -2.98
CA SER A 210 -6.27 14.05 -1.57
C SER A 210 -7.00 15.33 -1.19
N TRP A 211 -6.52 16.49 -1.65
CA TRP A 211 -7.16 17.77 -1.37
C TRP A 211 -8.50 17.92 -2.08
N LEU A 212 -8.63 17.46 -3.32
CA LEU A 212 -9.92 17.43 -4.00
C LEU A 212 -10.93 16.53 -3.29
N GLY A 213 -10.47 15.38 -2.79
CA GLY A 213 -11.31 14.51 -1.95
C GLY A 213 -11.74 15.21 -0.66
N ALA A 214 -10.82 15.92 0.03
CA ALA A 214 -11.13 16.72 1.21
C ALA A 214 -12.17 17.82 0.89
N LEU A 215 -11.99 18.53 -0.23
CA LEU A 215 -12.91 19.59 -0.67
C LEU A 215 -14.31 19.07 -0.95
N LEU A 216 -14.44 17.88 -1.53
CA LEU A 216 -15.74 17.28 -1.82
C LEU A 216 -16.50 16.89 -0.54
N ILE A 217 -15.81 16.33 0.45
CA ILE A 217 -16.46 15.87 1.68
C ILE A 217 -16.63 16.98 2.72
N TRP A 218 -15.82 18.05 2.64
CA TRP A 218 -15.92 19.19 3.53
C TRP A 218 -17.33 19.77 3.62
N THR A 219 -18.06 19.82 2.50
CA THR A 219 -19.45 20.34 2.45
C THR A 219 -20.43 19.51 3.31
N VAL A 220 -20.08 18.27 3.63
CA VAL A 220 -20.89 17.34 4.43
C VAL A 220 -20.47 17.34 5.90
N LEU A 221 -19.19 17.62 6.15
CA LEU A 221 -18.62 17.63 7.49
C LEU A 221 -18.77 19.01 8.12
N HIS A 222 -19.09 19.04 9.42
CA HIS A 222 -19.18 20.29 10.21
C HIS A 222 -17.79 20.75 10.71
N ARG A 223 -16.78 20.71 9.82
CA ARG A 223 -15.38 21.10 10.10
C ARG A 223 -14.94 22.23 9.19
N THR A 224 -13.86 22.92 9.54
CA THR A 224 -13.27 23.92 8.66
C THR A 224 -12.61 23.23 7.45
N LEU A 225 -12.51 23.93 6.32
CA LEU A 225 -11.81 23.42 5.15
C LEU A 225 -10.34 23.13 5.45
N SER A 226 -9.69 24.00 6.24
CA SER A 226 -8.29 23.82 6.64
C SER A 226 -8.08 22.55 7.46
N ASP A 227 -9.03 22.18 8.35
CA ASP A 227 -8.95 20.95 9.12
C ASP A 227 -9.04 19.72 8.22
N CYS A 228 -9.99 19.70 7.28
CA CYS A 228 -10.13 18.61 6.32
C CYS A 228 -8.88 18.46 5.42
N MET A 229 -8.29 19.59 5.00
CA MET A 229 -7.07 19.61 4.20
C MET A 229 -5.85 19.14 5.02
N ALA A 230 -5.74 19.55 6.28
CA ALA A 230 -4.67 19.13 7.18
C ALA A 230 -4.71 17.61 7.41
N ILE A 231 -5.88 17.04 7.71
CA ILE A 231 -6.05 15.61 7.93
C ILE A 231 -5.64 14.82 6.69
N ASN A 232 -6.13 15.23 5.50
CA ASN A 232 -5.85 14.54 4.25
C ASN A 232 -4.42 14.77 3.71
N SER A 233 -3.70 15.78 4.23
CA SER A 233 -2.26 15.99 3.98
C SER A 233 -1.37 15.03 4.77
N GLY A 234 -1.94 14.15 5.59
CA GLY A 234 -1.22 13.06 6.24
C GLY A 234 -0.83 11.93 5.30
N PHE A 235 -1.53 11.76 4.16
CA PHE A 235 -1.23 10.79 3.10
C PHE A 235 -0.91 9.38 3.63
N ALA A 236 -1.70 8.87 4.56
CA ALA A 236 -1.54 7.61 5.29
C ALA A 236 -0.36 7.58 6.30
N TYR A 237 0.33 8.69 6.54
CA TYR A 237 1.34 8.78 7.60
C TYR A 237 0.70 9.21 8.92
N TYR A 238 -0.03 8.30 9.55
CA TYR A 238 -0.87 8.57 10.71
C TYR A 238 -0.11 9.08 11.92
N SER A 239 1.05 8.50 12.26
CA SER A 239 1.81 8.84 13.47
C SER A 239 2.34 10.28 13.45
N LEU A 240 2.90 10.71 12.32
CA LEU A 240 3.44 12.07 12.19
C LEU A 240 2.33 13.11 12.08
N SER A 241 1.37 12.89 11.18
CA SER A 241 0.28 13.86 10.93
C SER A 241 -0.58 14.09 12.17
N SER A 242 -0.89 13.02 12.93
CA SER A 242 -1.70 13.15 14.15
C SER A 242 -1.01 13.97 15.23
N ILE A 243 0.32 13.83 15.41
CA ILE A 243 1.10 14.59 16.39
C ILE A 243 1.05 16.09 16.04
N PHE A 244 1.37 16.45 14.79
CA PHE A 244 1.32 17.84 14.34
C PHE A 244 -0.08 18.44 14.50
N ILE A 245 -1.12 17.73 14.04
CA ILE A 245 -2.50 18.24 14.15
C ILE A 245 -2.94 18.35 15.62
N THR A 246 -2.54 17.42 16.49
CA THR A 246 -2.82 17.52 17.92
C THR A 246 -2.20 18.78 18.54
N GLU A 247 -0.98 19.08 18.19
CA GLU A 247 -0.26 20.22 18.71
C GLU A 247 -0.90 21.57 18.29
N TYR A 248 -1.30 21.69 17.02
CA TYR A 248 -1.84 22.93 16.47
C TYR A 248 -3.35 23.10 16.64
N ARG A 249 -4.12 22.02 16.63
CA ARG A 249 -5.59 22.03 16.55
C ARG A 249 -6.29 21.22 17.64
N GLY A 250 -5.53 20.59 18.52
CA GLY A 250 -6.04 19.83 19.67
C GLY A 250 -6.23 18.33 19.43
N ALA A 251 -6.44 17.60 20.52
CA ALA A 251 -6.43 16.15 20.55
C ALA A 251 -7.57 15.50 19.74
N GLU A 252 -8.73 16.12 19.67
CA GLU A 252 -9.86 15.61 18.90
C GLU A 252 -9.52 15.50 17.41
N LEU A 253 -9.05 16.61 16.81
CA LEU A 253 -8.70 16.65 15.40
C LEU A 253 -7.49 15.75 15.11
N GLY A 254 -6.51 15.69 16.02
CA GLY A 254 -5.38 14.76 15.93
C GLY A 254 -5.82 13.30 15.94
N THR A 255 -6.86 12.94 16.73
CA THR A 255 -7.43 11.59 16.74
C THR A 255 -8.14 11.26 15.42
N ILE A 256 -8.90 12.22 14.86
CA ILE A 256 -9.52 12.04 13.55
C ILE A 256 -8.42 11.82 12.47
N ALA A 257 -7.34 12.59 12.53
CA ALA A 257 -6.23 12.46 11.61
C ALA A 257 -5.54 11.08 11.72
N LEU A 258 -5.34 10.60 12.96
CA LEU A 258 -4.82 9.26 13.24
C LEU A 258 -5.70 8.21 12.58
N LEU A 259 -7.00 8.22 12.88
CA LEU A 259 -7.95 7.26 12.36
C LEU A 259 -8.07 7.34 10.82
N ALA A 260 -8.18 8.54 10.26
CA ALA A 260 -8.34 8.73 8.81
C ALA A 260 -7.13 8.19 8.03
N ASN A 261 -5.92 8.41 8.52
CA ASN A 261 -4.72 7.94 7.85
C ASN A 261 -4.50 6.44 8.02
N ILE A 262 -4.86 5.84 9.18
CA ILE A 262 -4.91 4.38 9.35
C ILE A 262 -5.94 3.76 8.41
N ILE A 263 -7.15 4.32 8.33
CA ILE A 263 -8.20 3.82 7.44
C ILE A 263 -7.75 3.93 5.98
N ARG A 264 -7.07 5.00 5.58
CA ARG A 264 -6.53 5.16 4.24
C ARG A 264 -5.50 4.08 3.89
N GLU A 265 -4.59 3.76 4.81
CA GLU A 265 -3.65 2.66 4.65
C GLU A 265 -4.39 1.33 4.50
N MET A 266 -5.38 1.06 5.36
CA MET A 266 -6.22 -0.12 5.28
C MET A 266 -6.96 -0.23 3.95
N LEU A 267 -7.59 0.86 3.49
CA LEU A 267 -8.27 0.91 2.20
C LEU A 267 -7.31 0.58 1.05
N THR A 268 -6.05 1.02 1.14
CA THR A 268 -5.03 0.70 0.14
C THR A 268 -4.61 -0.77 0.22
N LEU A 269 -4.28 -1.29 1.41
CA LEU A 269 -3.86 -2.68 1.60
C LEU A 269 -4.93 -3.67 1.13
N LEU A 270 -6.19 -3.41 1.47
CA LEU A 270 -7.31 -4.30 1.15
C LEU A 270 -7.86 -4.06 -0.27
N GLY A 271 -7.86 -2.81 -0.71
CA GLY A 271 -8.47 -2.35 -1.95
C GLY A 271 -7.53 -2.27 -3.15
N ALA A 272 -6.21 -2.45 -2.98
CA ALA A 272 -5.24 -2.28 -4.06
C ALA A 272 -5.59 -3.07 -5.34
N PRO A 273 -5.99 -4.36 -5.31
CA PRO A 273 -6.35 -5.09 -6.52
C PRO A 273 -7.57 -4.49 -7.24
N LEU A 274 -8.53 -3.99 -6.47
CA LEU A 274 -9.74 -3.38 -6.99
C LEU A 274 -9.45 -2.02 -7.63
N MET A 275 -8.63 -1.20 -6.96
CA MET A 275 -8.17 0.09 -7.47
C MET A 275 -7.37 -0.08 -8.76
N ALA A 276 -6.45 -1.05 -8.80
CA ALA A 276 -5.67 -1.35 -10.00
C ALA A 276 -6.54 -1.80 -11.17
N ARG A 277 -7.58 -2.60 -10.89
CA ARG A 277 -8.53 -3.09 -11.92
C ARG A 277 -9.38 -1.99 -12.52
N TRP A 278 -9.89 -1.06 -11.70
CA TRP A 278 -10.83 -0.01 -12.15
C TRP A 278 -10.14 1.25 -12.63
N PHE A 279 -9.08 1.68 -11.93
CA PHE A 279 -8.40 2.95 -12.16
C PHE A 279 -6.97 2.81 -12.73
N GLY A 280 -6.50 1.56 -12.90
CA GLY A 280 -5.16 1.30 -13.44
C GLY A 280 -4.06 1.26 -12.37
N PRO A 281 -2.81 0.90 -12.77
CA PRO A 281 -1.74 0.55 -11.85
C PRO A 281 -1.23 1.71 -10.98
N LEU A 282 -1.44 2.96 -11.38
CA LEU A 282 -1.02 4.14 -10.60
C LEU A 282 -1.98 4.44 -9.43
N ALA A 283 -3.24 3.99 -9.52
CA ALA A 283 -4.25 4.32 -8.52
C ALA A 283 -3.93 3.77 -7.11
N PRO A 284 -3.59 2.49 -6.91
CA PRO A 284 -3.25 1.99 -5.59
C PRO A 284 -1.94 2.60 -5.05
N ILE A 285 -1.00 3.02 -5.93
CA ILE A 285 0.20 3.74 -5.51
C ILE A 285 -0.19 5.12 -4.98
N SER A 286 -1.00 5.87 -5.72
CA SER A 286 -1.49 7.18 -5.29
C SER A 286 -2.32 7.11 -4.00
N ALA A 287 -3.17 6.09 -3.86
CA ALA A 287 -3.97 5.84 -2.66
C ALA A 287 -3.10 5.62 -1.41
N GLY A 288 -2.05 4.80 -1.53
CA GLY A 288 -1.15 4.45 -0.43
C GLY A 288 -0.33 5.62 0.12
N GLY A 289 -0.12 6.68 -0.67
CA GLY A 289 0.57 7.88 -0.18
C GLY A 289 1.99 7.59 0.31
N ALA A 290 2.31 8.02 1.52
CA ALA A 290 3.63 7.84 2.13
C ALA A 290 4.00 6.36 2.36
N THR A 291 3.02 5.51 2.67
CA THR A 291 3.28 4.09 2.98
C THR A 291 3.69 3.23 1.77
N THR A 292 3.69 3.81 0.57
CA THR A 292 4.06 3.08 -0.67
C THR A 292 5.54 2.72 -0.77
N MET A 293 6.38 3.26 0.10
CA MET A 293 7.80 2.89 0.17
C MET A 293 8.09 1.78 1.19
N ASP A 294 7.14 1.45 2.07
CA ASP A 294 7.30 0.49 3.17
C ASP A 294 6.09 -0.46 3.31
N THR A 295 5.11 -0.16 4.16
CA THR A 295 4.04 -1.08 4.58
C THR A 295 3.12 -1.53 3.44
N THR A 296 2.79 -0.65 2.49
CA THR A 296 1.96 -1.02 1.33
C THR A 296 2.77 -1.53 0.13
N LEU A 297 4.10 -1.34 0.11
CA LEU A 297 4.95 -1.74 -1.01
C LEU A 297 4.79 -3.21 -1.42
N PRO A 298 4.71 -4.17 -0.48
CA PRO A 298 4.60 -5.58 -0.82
C PRO A 298 3.30 -5.93 -1.54
N ILE A 299 2.17 -5.37 -1.09
CA ILE A 299 0.88 -5.59 -1.75
C ILE A 299 0.85 -4.90 -3.12
N LEU A 300 1.48 -3.73 -3.24
CA LEU A 300 1.63 -3.03 -4.51
C LEU A 300 2.48 -3.85 -5.49
N SER A 301 3.59 -4.45 -5.03
CA SER A 301 4.45 -5.28 -5.87
C SER A 301 3.70 -6.49 -6.47
N GLN A 302 2.80 -7.10 -5.69
CA GLN A 302 1.95 -8.20 -6.15
C GLN A 302 0.80 -7.72 -7.05
N THR A 303 0.25 -6.55 -6.78
CA THR A 303 -0.95 -6.06 -7.48
C THR A 303 -0.64 -5.40 -8.82
N VAL A 304 0.37 -4.54 -8.86
CA VAL A 304 0.71 -3.74 -10.05
C VAL A 304 1.98 -4.20 -10.76
N GLY A 305 2.69 -5.16 -10.17
CA GLY A 305 3.89 -5.76 -10.72
C GLY A 305 5.18 -5.05 -10.32
N GLN A 306 6.29 -5.78 -10.42
CA GLN A 306 7.60 -5.35 -9.96
C GLN A 306 8.14 -4.11 -10.69
N ARG A 307 7.72 -3.85 -11.93
CA ARG A 307 8.11 -2.68 -12.70
C ARG A 307 7.76 -1.34 -12.03
N TYR A 308 6.70 -1.31 -11.21
CA TYR A 308 6.25 -0.10 -10.52
C TYR A 308 6.88 0.11 -9.14
N ILE A 309 7.68 -0.84 -8.64
CA ILE A 309 8.27 -0.76 -7.30
C ILE A 309 9.14 0.49 -7.15
N ALA A 310 10.02 0.76 -8.12
CA ALA A 310 10.87 1.95 -8.08
C ALA A 310 10.04 3.25 -8.05
N LEU A 311 8.93 3.29 -8.81
CA LEU A 311 7.99 4.40 -8.78
C LEU A 311 7.29 4.51 -7.43
N SER A 312 6.88 3.37 -6.83
CA SER A 312 6.22 3.34 -5.52
C SER A 312 7.14 3.86 -4.41
N ILE A 313 8.41 3.44 -4.41
CA ILE A 313 9.41 3.92 -3.44
C ILE A 313 9.67 5.42 -3.62
N TYR A 314 9.88 5.87 -4.86
CA TYR A 314 10.05 7.28 -5.17
C TYR A 314 8.83 8.10 -4.72
N HIS A 315 7.64 7.63 -5.05
CA HIS A 315 6.38 8.27 -4.69
C HIS A 315 6.23 8.39 -3.17
N GLY A 316 6.41 7.27 -2.44
CA GLY A 316 6.30 7.25 -0.99
C GLY A 316 7.29 8.21 -0.33
N PHE A 317 8.55 8.21 -0.77
CA PHE A 317 9.58 9.10 -0.24
C PHE A 317 9.24 10.58 -0.44
N VAL A 318 8.82 10.96 -1.64
CA VAL A 318 8.48 12.36 -1.94
C VAL A 318 7.25 12.80 -1.14
N VAL A 319 6.20 11.96 -1.10
CA VAL A 319 4.98 12.27 -0.35
C VAL A 319 5.27 12.36 1.14
N ASP A 320 6.00 11.41 1.71
CA ASP A 320 6.39 11.38 3.12
C ASP A 320 7.13 12.66 3.53
N PHE A 321 8.11 13.06 2.72
CA PHE A 321 8.86 14.30 2.94
C PHE A 321 7.96 15.55 2.96
N THR A 322 6.86 15.56 2.20
CA THR A 322 5.95 16.71 2.15
C THR A 322 4.98 16.78 3.33
N VAL A 323 4.70 15.67 4.04
CA VAL A 323 3.71 15.59 5.13
C VAL A 323 3.88 16.70 6.17
N PRO A 324 5.05 16.85 6.85
CA PRO A 324 5.18 17.83 7.93
C PRO A 324 4.95 19.26 7.46
N PHE A 325 5.37 19.58 6.24
CA PHE A 325 5.20 20.90 5.67
C PHE A 325 3.75 21.22 5.33
N LEU A 326 3.07 20.29 4.66
CA LEU A 326 1.69 20.50 4.21
C LEU A 326 0.70 20.45 5.37
N VAL A 327 0.89 19.53 6.33
CA VAL A 327 0.07 19.48 7.54
C VAL A 327 0.21 20.76 8.35
N SER A 328 1.45 21.18 8.65
CA SER A 328 1.69 22.40 9.41
C SER A 328 1.12 23.63 8.68
N TRP A 329 1.30 23.72 7.37
CA TRP A 329 0.78 24.83 6.58
C TRP A 329 -0.74 24.97 6.69
N TRP A 330 -1.48 23.86 6.52
CA TRP A 330 -2.93 23.87 6.68
C TRP A 330 -3.39 24.10 8.13
N CYS A 331 -2.60 23.67 9.11
CA CYS A 331 -2.91 23.95 10.52
C CYS A 331 -2.69 25.42 10.90
N MET A 332 -1.90 26.18 10.17
CA MET A 332 -1.65 27.62 10.44
C MET A 332 -2.68 28.54 9.79
N ILE A 333 -3.42 28.07 8.80
CA ILE A 333 -4.50 28.80 8.12
C ILE A 333 -5.83 28.54 8.84
#